data_95722ad02e3df37019a63b496b3f1d62
#
_entry.id   95722ad02e3df37019a63b496b3f1d62
#
_cell.length_a   1.000
_cell.length_b   1.000
_cell.length_c   1.000
_cell.angle_alpha   90.00
_cell.angle_beta   90.00
_cell.angle_gamma   90.00
#
_symmetry.space_group_name_H-M   'P 1'
#
loop_
_entity.id
_entity.type
_entity.pdbx_description
1 polymer ?
#
loop_
_entity_poly.entity_id
_entity_poly.type
_entity_poly.pdbx_seq_one_letter_code
_entity_poly.pdbx_strand_id
1 'polypeptide(L)'
;VVAIILGSVISPGSNLFGQDAALRTEVLTTLRDAASFYRQRVASHGGYVYFYSHDLSRRWGEGVATADQIWVQPPGTPTVGMAYLKAYQATGERIYLEAATAAAEALVYGQLASGGWTNLVDFDPRSRRVAKYRNGRGGGKNNSSFDDGQSQSALRLLINVDQALDFKQNSIHEAVQIGLEAVLGAQFPNGAFPQVWTGPVVAQPALKANYPGYDWRTEGRIKNYWDMYTLNDNVTGYIAETLIDAHRTYGEEKYLAALRRLGDFLVLAQMPEPQPGWAQQYNYAMQPIWARKFEPPGVSGDESQEVLETLMRIARVTTDRKYLAPIPTALAWLKRSRLPDGQVARYYELKSNRPLYMTRRSDKYALTYDDSDLPKHYGWKTEARIADIEKQHQALIAGAQLTVSTVAVRPSRREVRQILATIDDRGRWFKTYNGERLVGQAKMPVGAKYLSSELFSRNLAILSAFVGAPD
;
A
#
# COMPACT_ATOMS: atom_id res chain seq x y z
N VAL A 1 59.63 -15.56 47.95
CA VAL A 1 59.16 -15.72 46.55
C VAL A 1 57.63 -15.62 46.59
N VAL A 2 57.10 -14.48 46.21
CA VAL A 2 55.66 -14.25 46.10
C VAL A 2 55.34 -14.35 44.61
N ALA A 3 54.53 -15.32 44.20
CA ALA A 3 54.03 -15.46 42.84
C ALA A 3 52.77 -14.59 42.68
N ILE A 4 52.85 -13.58 41.78
CA ILE A 4 51.72 -12.77 41.38
C ILE A 4 51.04 -13.52 40.23
N ILE A 5 49.81 -14.02 40.46
CA ILE A 5 48.95 -14.55 39.42
C ILE A 5 48.19 -13.36 38.79
N LEU A 6 48.56 -13.00 37.56
CA LEU A 6 47.81 -12.07 36.74
C LEU A 6 46.54 -12.77 36.19
N GLY A 7 45.44 -12.59 36.86
CA GLY A 7 44.16 -12.99 36.31
C GLY A 7 43.69 -12.04 35.24
N SER A 8 43.57 -12.50 34.00
CA SER A 8 43.02 -11.78 32.89
C SER A 8 41.52 -11.52 33.13
N VAL A 9 41.13 -10.29 33.45
CA VAL A 9 39.75 -9.87 33.50
C VAL A 9 39.23 -9.73 32.09
N ILE A 10 38.54 -10.73 31.58
CA ILE A 10 37.82 -10.64 30.32
C ILE A 10 36.63 -9.72 30.55
N SER A 11 36.67 -8.50 30.00
CA SER A 11 35.57 -7.52 30.07
C SER A 11 34.33 -8.06 29.34
N PRO A 12 33.13 -8.02 29.96
CA PRO A 12 31.89 -8.49 29.30
C PRO A 12 31.53 -7.73 28.01
N GLY A 13 32.08 -6.53 27.78
CA GLY A 13 31.86 -5.72 26.60
C GLY A 13 32.45 -6.29 25.29
N SER A 14 33.59 -6.97 25.34
CA SER A 14 34.25 -7.53 24.15
C SER A 14 33.46 -8.70 23.51
N ASN A 15 32.70 -9.46 24.28
CA ASN A 15 31.85 -10.54 23.77
C ASN A 15 30.59 -10.04 23.06
N LEU A 16 30.04 -8.91 23.44
CA LEU A 16 28.83 -8.33 22.82
C LEU A 16 29.16 -7.75 21.43
N PHE A 17 30.27 -7.04 21.27
CA PHE A 17 30.72 -6.49 19.98
C PHE A 17 31.07 -7.59 18.98
N GLY A 18 31.70 -8.68 19.42
CA GLY A 18 32.02 -9.82 18.55
C GLY A 18 30.77 -10.57 18.09
N GLN A 19 29.76 -10.68 18.94
CA GLN A 19 28.47 -11.32 18.59
C GLN A 19 27.65 -10.48 17.61
N ASP A 20 27.72 -9.16 17.68
CA ASP A 20 27.05 -8.27 16.73
C ASP A 20 27.71 -8.30 15.36
N ALA A 21 29.01 -8.31 15.29
CA ALA A 21 29.76 -8.42 14.03
C ALA A 21 29.47 -9.76 13.31
N ALA A 22 29.43 -10.87 14.05
CA ALA A 22 29.09 -12.18 13.50
C ALA A 22 27.65 -12.23 12.97
N LEU A 23 26.69 -11.73 13.75
CA LEU A 23 25.28 -11.67 13.33
C LEU A 23 25.11 -10.75 12.10
N ARG A 24 25.79 -9.61 12.05
CA ARG A 24 25.78 -8.70 10.89
C ARG A 24 26.31 -9.40 9.63
N THR A 25 27.39 -10.16 9.74
CA THR A 25 27.96 -10.95 8.62
C THR A 25 26.97 -11.99 8.12
N GLU A 26 26.32 -12.72 9.02
CA GLU A 26 25.29 -13.71 8.69
C GLU A 26 24.10 -13.06 7.98
N VAL A 27 23.64 -11.90 8.46
CA VAL A 27 22.56 -11.12 7.81
C VAL A 27 22.96 -10.69 6.41
N LEU A 28 24.16 -10.15 6.20
CA LEU A 28 24.63 -9.72 4.87
C LEU A 28 24.70 -10.89 3.89
N THR A 29 25.16 -12.06 4.33
CA THR A 29 25.17 -13.28 3.50
C THR A 29 23.75 -13.69 3.13
N THR A 30 22.86 -13.76 4.12
CA THR A 30 21.45 -14.10 3.93
C THR A 30 20.73 -13.16 2.96
N LEU A 31 20.97 -11.84 3.08
CA LEU A 31 20.43 -10.84 2.16
C LEU A 31 20.84 -11.10 0.70
N ARG A 32 22.15 -11.42 0.47
CA ARG A 32 22.67 -11.70 -0.87
C ARG A 32 22.08 -12.99 -1.45
N ASP A 33 22.02 -14.06 -0.66
CA ASP A 33 21.50 -15.36 -1.09
C ASP A 33 20.03 -15.27 -1.45
N ALA A 34 19.22 -14.65 -0.58
CA ALA A 34 17.81 -14.47 -0.81
C ALA A 34 17.52 -13.57 -2.04
N ALA A 35 18.24 -12.46 -2.17
CA ALA A 35 18.09 -11.56 -3.32
C ALA A 35 18.53 -12.23 -4.62
N SER A 36 19.63 -12.97 -4.61
CA SER A 36 20.12 -13.71 -5.78
C SER A 36 19.13 -14.77 -6.23
N PHE A 37 18.58 -15.58 -5.31
CA PHE A 37 17.57 -16.56 -5.63
C PHE A 37 16.32 -15.91 -6.24
N TYR A 38 15.78 -14.88 -5.60
CA TYR A 38 14.54 -14.23 -6.08
C TYR A 38 14.76 -13.59 -7.46
N ARG A 39 15.90 -12.88 -7.67
CA ARG A 39 16.22 -12.25 -8.95
C ARG A 39 16.40 -13.26 -10.06
N GLN A 40 17.10 -14.39 -9.82
CA GLN A 40 17.52 -15.31 -10.86
C GLN A 40 16.48 -16.42 -11.14
N ARG A 41 15.69 -16.79 -10.15
CA ARG A 41 14.80 -17.98 -10.23
C ARG A 41 13.32 -17.65 -10.14
N VAL A 42 12.94 -16.57 -9.46
CA VAL A 42 11.54 -16.21 -9.20
C VAL A 42 11.06 -15.11 -10.15
N ALA A 43 11.90 -14.12 -10.45
CA ALA A 43 11.57 -13.03 -11.34
C ALA A 43 11.18 -13.50 -12.74
N SER A 44 10.24 -12.81 -13.35
CA SER A 44 9.89 -12.95 -14.75
C SER A 44 9.88 -11.56 -15.39
N HIS A 45 10.62 -11.37 -16.47
CA HIS A 45 10.81 -10.05 -17.10
C HIS A 45 11.21 -8.94 -16.11
N GLY A 46 11.93 -9.30 -15.02
CA GLY A 46 12.29 -8.40 -13.93
C GLY A 46 11.23 -8.19 -12.85
N GLY A 47 10.00 -8.65 -13.05
CA GLY A 47 8.88 -8.46 -12.14
C GLY A 47 8.43 -9.72 -11.41
N TYR A 48 7.41 -9.56 -10.56
CA TYR A 48 6.96 -10.55 -9.57
C TYR A 48 5.43 -10.62 -9.49
N VAL A 49 4.94 -11.78 -9.01
CA VAL A 49 3.54 -11.99 -8.60
C VAL A 49 3.47 -12.24 -7.09
N TYR A 50 2.30 -12.55 -6.53
CA TYR A 50 2.13 -12.69 -5.07
C TYR A 50 2.69 -13.98 -4.51
N PHE A 51 2.39 -15.12 -5.18
CA PHE A 51 2.70 -16.46 -4.68
C PHE A 51 3.27 -17.36 -5.78
N TYR A 52 4.10 -18.31 -5.35
CA TYR A 52 4.70 -19.32 -6.23
C TYR A 52 4.66 -20.68 -5.53
N SER A 53 4.38 -21.77 -6.27
CA SER A 53 4.57 -23.11 -5.76
C SER A 53 6.04 -23.35 -5.40
N HIS A 54 6.31 -24.31 -4.51
CA HIS A 54 7.66 -24.63 -4.06
C HIS A 54 8.65 -24.91 -5.21
N ASP A 55 8.16 -25.54 -6.28
CA ASP A 55 8.90 -25.90 -7.48
C ASP A 55 8.91 -24.81 -8.57
N LEU A 56 8.27 -23.65 -8.32
CA LEU A 56 8.07 -22.53 -9.24
C LEU A 56 7.25 -22.84 -10.50
N SER A 57 6.64 -24.01 -10.60
CA SER A 57 5.84 -24.42 -11.76
C SER A 57 4.51 -23.68 -11.87
N ARG A 58 4.00 -23.16 -10.74
CA ARG A 58 2.74 -22.42 -10.67
C ARG A 58 2.96 -21.08 -9.96
N ARG A 59 2.23 -20.07 -10.43
CA ARG A 59 2.34 -18.70 -9.90
C ARG A 59 0.98 -17.99 -9.91
N TRP A 60 0.77 -17.10 -8.93
CA TRP A 60 -0.50 -16.41 -8.71
C TRP A 60 -0.29 -14.94 -8.34
N GLY A 61 -1.04 -14.06 -9.01
CA GLY A 61 -1.41 -12.75 -8.52
C GLY A 61 -2.83 -12.80 -7.96
N GLU A 62 -3.74 -11.93 -8.40
CA GLU A 62 -5.18 -12.04 -8.13
C GLU A 62 -5.88 -13.19 -8.91
N GLY A 63 -5.12 -14.00 -9.56
CA GLY A 63 -5.54 -15.20 -10.30
C GLY A 63 -4.30 -15.97 -10.72
N VAL A 64 -4.49 -17.08 -11.42
CA VAL A 64 -3.38 -17.84 -12.02
C VAL A 64 -2.64 -16.92 -13.00
N ALA A 65 -1.33 -16.83 -12.84
CA ALA A 65 -0.44 -16.06 -13.71
C ALA A 65 0.39 -16.98 -14.60
N THR A 66 0.66 -16.53 -15.84
CA THR A 66 1.61 -17.19 -16.76
C THR A 66 3.05 -16.75 -16.46
N ALA A 67 4.01 -17.35 -17.13
CA ALA A 67 5.41 -16.96 -17.04
C ALA A 67 5.65 -15.52 -17.56
N ASP A 68 4.79 -15.03 -18.44
CA ASP A 68 4.90 -13.71 -19.06
C ASP A 68 4.10 -12.63 -18.32
N GLN A 69 3.57 -12.93 -17.12
CA GLN A 69 2.77 -11.99 -16.33
C GLN A 69 3.45 -11.62 -15.03
N ILE A 70 3.42 -10.34 -14.70
CA ILE A 70 3.82 -9.78 -13.41
C ILE A 70 2.67 -8.97 -12.82
N TRP A 71 2.65 -8.81 -11.50
CA TRP A 71 1.63 -8.02 -10.80
C TRP A 71 2.16 -6.68 -10.36
N VAL A 72 1.41 -5.61 -10.67
CA VAL A 72 1.69 -4.23 -10.27
C VAL A 72 1.16 -3.97 -8.85
N GLN A 73 -0.05 -4.45 -8.58
CA GLN A 73 -0.69 -4.31 -7.27
C GLN A 73 0.17 -4.96 -6.16
N PRO A 74 0.36 -4.31 -5.01
CA PRO A 74 1.02 -4.92 -3.86
C PRO A 74 0.35 -6.23 -3.40
N PRO A 75 1.12 -7.23 -2.96
CA PRO A 75 2.57 -7.26 -2.77
C PRO A 75 3.38 -7.75 -3.99
N GLY A 76 3.02 -7.33 -5.21
CA GLY A 76 3.68 -7.69 -6.45
C GLY A 76 5.02 -6.97 -6.70
N THR A 77 5.28 -6.67 -7.97
CA THR A 77 6.55 -6.12 -8.45
C THR A 77 7.03 -4.87 -7.69
N PRO A 78 6.21 -3.85 -7.44
CA PRO A 78 6.68 -2.66 -6.72
C PRO A 78 7.13 -2.97 -5.29
N THR A 79 6.44 -3.87 -4.59
CA THR A 79 6.79 -4.24 -3.21
C THR A 79 8.15 -4.93 -3.13
N VAL A 80 8.40 -5.85 -4.06
CA VAL A 80 9.70 -6.55 -4.15
C VAL A 80 10.81 -5.59 -4.58
N GLY A 81 10.56 -4.73 -5.57
CA GLY A 81 11.50 -3.71 -6.02
C GLY A 81 11.91 -2.74 -4.90
N MET A 82 10.94 -2.28 -4.10
CA MET A 82 11.19 -1.42 -2.93
C MET A 82 11.99 -2.15 -1.84
N ALA A 83 11.81 -3.46 -1.65
CA ALA A 83 12.62 -4.22 -0.70
C ALA A 83 14.08 -4.31 -1.14
N TYR A 84 14.35 -4.52 -2.43
CA TYR A 84 15.71 -4.45 -2.96
C TYR A 84 16.31 -3.06 -2.80
N LEU A 85 15.55 -2.00 -3.07
CA LEU A 85 16.07 -0.65 -2.92
C LEU A 85 16.45 -0.34 -1.46
N LYS A 86 15.67 -0.80 -0.49
CA LYS A 86 16.02 -0.69 0.94
C LYS A 86 17.29 -1.47 1.28
N ALA A 87 17.50 -2.64 0.68
CA ALA A 87 18.74 -3.40 0.86
C ALA A 87 19.94 -2.65 0.25
N TYR A 88 19.77 -2.02 -0.91
CA TYR A 88 20.80 -1.14 -1.50
C TYR A 88 21.12 0.04 -0.58
N GLN A 89 20.11 0.75 -0.08
CA GLN A 89 20.30 1.89 0.81
C GLN A 89 21.02 1.52 2.11
N ALA A 90 20.80 0.29 2.61
CA ALA A 90 21.42 -0.20 3.84
C ALA A 90 22.85 -0.72 3.66
N THR A 91 23.20 -1.23 2.47
CA THR A 91 24.46 -1.96 2.23
C THR A 91 25.38 -1.28 1.22
N GLY A 92 24.85 -0.47 0.30
CA GLY A 92 25.58 0.07 -0.85
C GLY A 92 25.86 -0.95 -1.97
N GLU A 93 25.39 -2.19 -1.84
CA GLU A 93 25.72 -3.26 -2.79
C GLU A 93 24.90 -3.16 -4.07
N ARG A 94 25.57 -3.05 -5.21
CA ARG A 94 24.97 -2.84 -6.53
C ARG A 94 23.98 -3.93 -6.96
N ILE A 95 24.15 -5.17 -6.49
CA ILE A 95 23.25 -6.28 -6.83
C ILE A 95 21.79 -5.96 -6.52
N TYR A 96 21.55 -5.24 -5.42
CA TYR A 96 20.19 -4.84 -5.02
C TYR A 96 19.64 -3.69 -5.87
N LEU A 97 20.50 -2.70 -6.20
CA LEU A 97 20.09 -1.63 -7.11
C LEU A 97 19.75 -2.17 -8.50
N GLU A 98 20.55 -3.09 -9.03
CA GLU A 98 20.30 -3.75 -10.31
C GLU A 98 18.98 -4.56 -10.29
N ALA A 99 18.67 -5.24 -9.17
CA ALA A 99 17.39 -5.95 -9.02
C ALA A 99 16.20 -5.01 -8.93
N ALA A 100 16.33 -3.89 -8.21
CA ALA A 100 15.30 -2.84 -8.14
C ALA A 100 15.09 -2.17 -9.51
N THR A 101 16.18 -1.90 -10.24
CA THR A 101 16.14 -1.33 -11.60
C THR A 101 15.42 -2.27 -12.57
N ALA A 102 15.71 -3.58 -12.54
CA ALA A 102 15.00 -4.56 -13.38
C ALA A 102 13.48 -4.57 -13.07
N ALA A 103 13.08 -4.46 -11.80
CA ALA A 103 11.68 -4.35 -11.42
C ALA A 103 11.04 -3.03 -11.93
N ALA A 104 11.78 -1.93 -11.87
CA ALA A 104 11.36 -0.65 -12.41
C ALA A 104 11.18 -0.69 -13.94
N GLU A 105 12.13 -1.27 -14.68
CA GLU A 105 12.04 -1.44 -16.13
C GLU A 105 10.86 -2.30 -16.57
N ALA A 106 10.53 -3.36 -15.81
CA ALA A 106 9.33 -4.15 -16.04
C ALA A 106 8.04 -3.32 -15.90
N LEU A 107 8.00 -2.37 -14.96
CA LEU A 107 6.90 -1.41 -14.82
C LEU A 107 6.89 -0.37 -15.94
N VAL A 108 8.06 0.12 -16.37
CA VAL A 108 8.17 1.03 -17.54
C VAL A 108 7.57 0.39 -18.78
N TYR A 109 7.86 -0.92 -19.02
CA TYR A 109 7.25 -1.65 -20.12
C TYR A 109 5.72 -1.67 -20.03
N GLY A 110 5.17 -1.86 -18.83
CA GLY A 110 3.74 -1.99 -18.57
C GLY A 110 2.98 -0.69 -18.35
N GLN A 111 3.65 0.48 -18.46
CA GLN A 111 2.98 1.77 -18.33
C GLN A 111 1.94 1.95 -19.42
N LEU A 112 0.70 2.29 -19.02
CA LEU A 112 -0.41 2.47 -19.96
C LEU A 112 -0.28 3.78 -20.76
N ALA A 113 -0.95 3.84 -21.91
CA ALA A 113 -1.04 5.08 -22.68
C ALA A 113 -1.72 6.24 -21.92
N SER A 114 -2.55 5.92 -20.90
CA SER A 114 -3.12 6.89 -19.94
C SER A 114 -2.15 7.34 -18.84
N GLY A 115 -0.92 6.85 -18.83
CA GLY A 115 0.18 7.29 -17.98
C GLY A 115 0.36 6.51 -16.68
N GLY A 116 -0.63 5.78 -16.20
CA GLY A 116 -0.54 4.95 -14.99
C GLY A 116 -0.43 3.46 -15.30
N TRP A 117 -0.92 2.64 -14.37
CA TRP A 117 -0.90 1.17 -14.46
C TRP A 117 -2.24 0.56 -14.08
N THR A 118 -2.45 -0.67 -14.51
CA THR A 118 -3.49 -1.58 -14.02
C THR A 118 -2.85 -2.69 -13.17
N ASN A 119 -3.65 -3.63 -12.69
CA ASN A 119 -3.22 -4.65 -11.70
C ASN A 119 -2.07 -5.56 -12.18
N LEU A 120 -1.92 -5.81 -13.48
CA LEU A 120 -0.89 -6.67 -14.04
C LEU A 120 -0.27 -6.10 -15.32
N VAL A 121 0.95 -6.54 -15.64
CA VAL A 121 1.59 -6.39 -16.95
C VAL A 121 1.71 -7.76 -17.60
N ASP A 122 1.34 -7.86 -18.88
CA ASP A 122 1.44 -9.08 -19.68
C ASP A 122 2.41 -8.83 -20.84
N PHE A 123 3.49 -9.58 -20.89
CA PHE A 123 4.53 -9.47 -21.89
C PHE A 123 4.28 -10.32 -23.14
N ASP A 124 3.33 -11.30 -23.11
CA ASP A 124 2.94 -12.04 -24.29
C ASP A 124 1.99 -11.19 -25.17
N PRO A 125 2.44 -10.70 -26.32
CA PRO A 125 1.63 -9.83 -27.19
C PRO A 125 0.37 -10.50 -27.74
N ARG A 126 0.27 -11.83 -27.67
CA ARG A 126 -0.89 -12.63 -28.12
C ARG A 126 -1.93 -12.81 -27.03
N SER A 127 -1.59 -12.46 -25.80
CA SER A 127 -2.51 -12.59 -24.66
C SER A 127 -3.67 -11.60 -24.78
N ARG A 128 -4.88 -12.05 -24.42
CA ARG A 128 -6.06 -11.20 -24.32
C ARG A 128 -6.01 -10.21 -23.12
N ARG A 129 -5.02 -10.35 -22.23
CA ARG A 129 -4.82 -9.50 -21.07
C ARG A 129 -3.86 -8.34 -21.31
N VAL A 130 -3.24 -8.25 -22.50
CA VAL A 130 -2.35 -7.15 -22.85
C VAL A 130 -3.16 -5.86 -22.92
N ALA A 131 -2.84 -4.93 -22.04
CA ALA A 131 -3.43 -3.61 -22.01
C ALA A 131 -2.86 -2.72 -23.15
N LYS A 132 -3.36 -1.50 -23.28
CA LYS A 132 -2.80 -0.52 -24.22
C LYS A 132 -1.58 0.16 -23.58
N TYR A 133 -0.40 -0.40 -23.80
CA TYR A 133 0.83 0.16 -23.24
C TYR A 133 1.33 1.39 -24.03
N ARG A 134 2.00 2.29 -23.33
CA ARG A 134 2.60 3.52 -23.87
C ARG A 134 3.64 3.23 -24.96
N ASN A 135 4.34 2.12 -24.87
CA ASN A 135 5.33 1.68 -25.86
C ASN A 135 4.72 1.22 -27.22
N GLY A 136 3.42 1.39 -27.42
CA GLY A 136 2.70 1.01 -28.63
C GLY A 136 2.31 -0.47 -28.70
N ARG A 137 2.62 -1.27 -27.69
CA ARG A 137 2.24 -2.68 -27.64
C ARG A 137 0.85 -2.86 -27.03
N GLY A 138 0.17 -3.91 -27.48
CA GLY A 138 -1.19 -4.22 -27.05
C GLY A 138 -2.25 -3.24 -27.53
N GLY A 139 -3.50 -3.63 -27.43
CA GLY A 139 -4.66 -2.86 -27.90
C GLY A 139 -5.86 -2.97 -26.95
N GLY A 140 -5.61 -3.49 -25.73
CA GLY A 140 -6.64 -3.70 -24.73
C GLY A 140 -7.04 -2.40 -24.01
N LYS A 141 -7.48 -2.54 -22.77
CA LYS A 141 -7.94 -1.43 -21.94
C LYS A 141 -6.82 -0.43 -21.64
N ASN A 142 -7.16 0.86 -21.61
CA ASN A 142 -6.27 1.95 -21.23
C ASN A 142 -6.69 2.56 -19.89
N ASN A 143 -7.09 1.73 -18.94
CA ASN A 143 -7.63 2.14 -17.66
C ASN A 143 -6.52 2.11 -16.61
N SER A 144 -5.90 3.25 -16.36
CA SER A 144 -5.04 3.42 -15.18
C SER A 144 -5.86 3.38 -13.91
N SER A 145 -5.32 2.78 -12.85
CA SER A 145 -6.07 2.53 -11.62
C SER A 145 -5.28 2.96 -10.38
N PHE A 146 -6.01 3.58 -9.45
CA PHE A 146 -5.55 3.82 -8.08
C PHE A 146 -5.99 2.71 -7.11
N ASP A 147 -6.86 1.79 -7.56
CA ASP A 147 -7.37 0.69 -6.76
C ASP A 147 -6.21 -0.13 -6.15
N ASP A 148 -6.33 -0.49 -4.87
CA ASP A 148 -5.31 -1.29 -4.15
C ASP A 148 -3.85 -0.78 -4.33
N GLY A 149 -3.66 0.52 -4.55
CA GLY A 149 -2.34 1.12 -4.67
C GLY A 149 -1.58 0.79 -5.98
N GLN A 150 -2.26 0.40 -7.04
CA GLN A 150 -1.65 -0.06 -8.29
C GLN A 150 -0.68 0.98 -8.87
N SER A 151 -1.19 2.10 -9.37
CA SER A 151 -0.34 3.13 -9.97
C SER A 151 0.55 3.83 -8.96
N GLN A 152 0.08 4.00 -7.73
CA GLN A 152 0.84 4.66 -6.66
C GLN A 152 2.09 3.87 -6.28
N SER A 153 1.97 2.56 -6.09
CA SER A 153 3.13 1.71 -5.74
C SER A 153 4.14 1.61 -6.88
N ALA A 154 3.66 1.55 -8.13
CA ALA A 154 4.53 1.58 -9.30
C ALA A 154 5.32 2.90 -9.36
N LEU A 155 4.63 4.05 -9.27
CA LEU A 155 5.27 5.36 -9.27
C LEU A 155 6.27 5.52 -8.13
N ARG A 156 5.92 5.11 -6.91
CA ARG A 156 6.83 5.20 -5.76
C ARG A 156 8.11 4.39 -5.97
N LEU A 157 8.02 3.18 -6.53
CA LEU A 157 9.22 2.43 -6.90
C LEU A 157 10.04 3.18 -7.95
N LEU A 158 9.39 3.64 -9.02
CA LEU A 158 10.07 4.34 -10.11
C LEU A 158 10.75 5.64 -9.62
N ILE A 159 10.08 6.48 -8.82
CA ILE A 159 10.65 7.71 -8.22
C ILE A 159 11.92 7.39 -7.42
N ASN A 160 11.85 6.39 -6.55
CA ASN A 160 12.97 6.06 -5.67
C ASN A 160 14.14 5.39 -6.43
N VAL A 161 13.86 4.61 -7.48
CA VAL A 161 14.90 4.04 -8.34
C VAL A 161 15.53 5.12 -9.21
N ASP A 162 14.74 6.05 -9.76
CA ASP A 162 15.22 7.19 -10.54
C ASP A 162 16.22 8.04 -9.73
N GLN A 163 15.86 8.35 -8.47
CA GLN A 163 16.75 9.03 -7.54
C GLN A 163 18.03 8.22 -7.26
N ALA A 164 17.91 6.91 -7.02
CA ALA A 164 19.06 6.04 -6.72
C ALA A 164 20.00 5.88 -7.93
N LEU A 165 19.52 6.14 -9.14
CA LEU A 165 20.28 6.17 -10.40
C LEU A 165 20.75 7.58 -10.80
N ASP A 166 20.68 8.56 -9.88
CA ASP A 166 21.04 9.97 -10.15
C ASP A 166 20.31 10.55 -11.38
N PHE A 167 19.06 10.11 -11.63
CA PHE A 167 18.22 10.56 -12.77
C PHE A 167 18.82 10.28 -14.15
N LYS A 168 19.74 9.32 -14.26
CA LYS A 168 20.51 9.05 -15.50
C LYS A 168 19.86 7.99 -16.40
N GLN A 169 18.88 7.22 -15.88
CA GLN A 169 18.17 6.20 -16.65
C GLN A 169 16.95 6.83 -17.35
N ASN A 170 17.13 7.31 -18.58
CA ASN A 170 16.13 8.09 -19.32
C ASN A 170 14.75 7.41 -19.39
N SER A 171 14.68 6.07 -19.56
CA SER A 171 13.42 5.34 -19.67
C SER A 171 12.61 5.37 -18.37
N ILE A 172 13.29 5.27 -17.22
CA ILE A 172 12.67 5.34 -15.90
C ILE A 172 12.27 6.77 -15.59
N HIS A 173 13.17 7.73 -15.81
CA HIS A 173 12.91 9.14 -15.59
C HIS A 173 11.68 9.63 -16.40
N GLU A 174 11.62 9.34 -17.69
CA GLU A 174 10.48 9.67 -18.55
C GLU A 174 9.17 9.03 -18.06
N ALA A 175 9.22 7.75 -17.67
CA ALA A 175 8.04 7.05 -17.16
C ALA A 175 7.52 7.67 -15.85
N VAL A 176 8.40 8.14 -14.98
CA VAL A 176 8.02 8.88 -13.77
C VAL A 176 7.34 10.19 -14.13
N GLN A 177 7.94 11.00 -15.02
CA GLN A 177 7.36 12.29 -15.39
C GLN A 177 5.97 12.13 -15.99
N ILE A 178 5.80 11.20 -16.95
CA ILE A 178 4.50 10.92 -17.57
C ILE A 178 3.49 10.41 -16.52
N GLY A 179 3.91 9.53 -15.61
CA GLY A 179 3.03 8.99 -14.58
C GLY A 179 2.59 10.04 -13.57
N LEU A 180 3.49 10.91 -13.14
CA LEU A 180 3.17 12.01 -12.22
C LEU A 180 2.26 13.06 -12.87
N GLU A 181 2.50 13.43 -14.13
CA GLU A 181 1.59 14.31 -14.86
C GLU A 181 0.20 13.68 -15.05
N ALA A 182 0.13 12.37 -15.30
CA ALA A 182 -1.14 11.66 -15.38
C ALA A 182 -1.90 11.65 -14.03
N VAL A 183 -1.19 11.48 -12.91
CA VAL A 183 -1.77 11.59 -11.55
C VAL A 183 -2.30 13.00 -11.31
N LEU A 184 -1.53 14.05 -11.66
CA LEU A 184 -1.99 15.44 -11.51
C LEU A 184 -3.21 15.73 -12.40
N GLY A 185 -3.25 15.18 -13.62
CA GLY A 185 -4.38 15.29 -14.55
C GLY A 185 -5.63 14.50 -14.09
N ALA A 186 -5.46 13.47 -13.27
CA ALA A 186 -6.54 12.70 -12.67
C ALA A 186 -7.11 13.34 -11.39
N GLN A 187 -6.50 14.43 -10.89
CA GLN A 187 -7.02 15.15 -9.74
C GLN A 187 -8.15 16.11 -10.16
N PHE A 188 -9.33 15.93 -9.58
CA PHE A 188 -10.43 16.89 -9.74
C PHE A 188 -10.06 18.26 -9.14
N PRO A 189 -10.64 19.37 -9.64
CA PRO A 189 -10.38 20.71 -9.11
C PRO A 189 -10.67 20.87 -7.62
N ASN A 190 -11.62 20.09 -7.06
CA ASN A 190 -11.90 20.05 -5.63
C ASN A 190 -10.89 19.21 -4.82
N GLY A 191 -9.88 18.61 -5.48
CA GLY A 191 -8.83 17.84 -4.85
C GLY A 191 -9.05 16.33 -4.79
N ALA A 192 -10.24 15.85 -5.13
CA ALA A 192 -10.57 14.42 -5.19
C ALA A 192 -9.83 13.68 -6.31
N PHE A 193 -9.88 12.35 -6.23
CA PHE A 193 -9.42 11.46 -7.29
C PHE A 193 -10.48 10.40 -7.63
N PRO A 194 -10.56 9.92 -8.88
CA PRO A 194 -11.37 8.76 -9.24
C PRO A 194 -10.63 7.47 -8.82
N GLN A 195 -11.31 6.34 -8.88
CA GLN A 195 -10.66 5.04 -8.72
C GLN A 195 -9.88 4.64 -9.98
N VAL A 196 -10.42 5.01 -11.16
CA VAL A 196 -9.86 4.67 -12.46
C VAL A 196 -9.90 5.88 -13.37
N TRP A 197 -8.87 6.07 -14.21
CA TRP A 197 -8.85 7.15 -15.21
C TRP A 197 -8.26 6.67 -16.55
N THR A 198 -8.65 7.36 -17.61
CA THR A 198 -8.15 7.13 -18.98
C THR A 198 -7.52 8.36 -19.60
N GLY A 199 -7.60 9.49 -18.93
CA GLY A 199 -7.12 10.81 -19.28
C GLY A 199 -7.50 11.83 -18.22
N PRO A 200 -7.27 13.14 -18.45
CA PRO A 200 -7.64 14.18 -17.50
C PRO A 200 -9.13 14.15 -17.13
N VAL A 201 -9.42 14.43 -15.86
CA VAL A 201 -10.81 14.46 -15.35
C VAL A 201 -11.51 15.75 -15.76
N VAL A 202 -12.84 15.66 -15.85
CA VAL A 202 -13.69 16.84 -16.13
C VAL A 202 -13.99 17.56 -14.81
N ALA A 203 -13.87 18.91 -14.84
CA ALA A 203 -14.12 19.74 -13.66
C ALA A 203 -15.54 19.55 -13.12
N GLN A 204 -15.64 19.46 -11.80
CA GLN A 204 -16.89 19.35 -11.06
C GLN A 204 -16.91 20.41 -9.94
N PRO A 205 -18.10 20.82 -9.45
CA PRO A 205 -18.21 21.77 -8.34
C PRO A 205 -17.54 21.26 -7.06
N ALA A 206 -16.94 22.16 -6.30
CA ALA A 206 -16.42 21.86 -4.96
C ALA A 206 -17.57 22.01 -3.93
N LEU A 207 -18.11 20.89 -3.48
CA LEU A 207 -19.21 20.83 -2.53
C LEU A 207 -18.78 20.15 -1.24
N LYS A 208 -19.52 20.38 -0.15
CA LYS A 208 -19.35 19.63 1.11
C LYS A 208 -20.16 18.33 1.04
N ALA A 209 -19.66 17.30 1.71
CA ALA A 209 -20.37 16.04 1.86
C ALA A 209 -21.74 16.24 2.54
N ASN A 210 -22.72 15.51 2.05
CA ASN A 210 -24.09 15.58 2.54
C ASN A 210 -24.81 14.22 2.41
N TYR A 211 -25.92 14.08 3.12
CA TYR A 211 -26.74 12.88 3.03
C TYR A 211 -27.59 12.88 1.75
N PRO A 212 -27.77 11.70 1.10
CA PRO A 212 -28.65 11.58 -0.07
C PRO A 212 -30.06 12.06 0.25
N GLY A 213 -30.66 12.81 -0.68
CA GLY A 213 -32.07 13.23 -0.63
C GLY A 213 -33.04 12.19 -1.20
N TYR A 214 -32.55 11.02 -1.62
CA TYR A 214 -33.31 9.91 -2.20
C TYR A 214 -33.18 8.66 -1.32
N ASP A 215 -34.05 7.66 -1.55
CA ASP A 215 -33.90 6.36 -0.86
C ASP A 215 -32.73 5.57 -1.39
N TRP A 216 -31.57 5.73 -0.75
CA TRP A 216 -30.34 5.06 -1.14
C TRP A 216 -30.39 3.53 -1.05
N ARG A 217 -31.38 2.94 -0.36
CA ARG A 217 -31.53 1.47 -0.26
C ARG A 217 -32.02 0.86 -1.56
N THR A 218 -32.85 1.60 -2.29
CA THR A 218 -33.48 1.15 -3.54
C THR A 218 -32.97 1.88 -4.77
N GLU A 219 -32.43 3.09 -4.57
CA GLU A 219 -31.94 3.97 -5.61
C GLU A 219 -30.46 4.26 -5.48
N GLY A 220 -29.91 5.01 -6.42
CA GLY A 220 -28.55 5.58 -6.31
C GLY A 220 -27.43 4.64 -6.66
N ARG A 221 -27.72 3.44 -7.19
CA ARG A 221 -26.69 2.58 -7.70
C ARG A 221 -26.12 3.12 -9.01
N ILE A 222 -24.81 3.44 -9.01
CA ILE A 222 -24.14 4.08 -10.13
C ILE A 222 -23.32 3.06 -10.89
N LYS A 223 -23.55 2.96 -12.22
CA LYS A 223 -22.84 1.99 -13.06
C LYS A 223 -21.33 2.26 -13.12
N ASN A 224 -20.96 3.54 -13.22
CA ASN A 224 -19.55 3.97 -13.40
C ASN A 224 -19.04 4.67 -12.13
N TYR A 225 -19.25 4.05 -10.97
CA TYR A 225 -18.82 4.59 -9.66
C TYR A 225 -17.30 4.87 -9.62
N TRP A 226 -16.51 4.13 -10.37
CA TRP A 226 -15.04 4.27 -10.43
C TRP A 226 -14.56 5.58 -11.06
N ASP A 227 -15.42 6.31 -11.78
CA ASP A 227 -15.12 7.62 -12.37
C ASP A 227 -15.35 8.77 -11.38
N MET A 228 -15.92 8.47 -10.19
CA MET A 228 -16.30 9.45 -9.17
C MET A 228 -15.27 9.52 -8.04
N TYR A 229 -15.57 10.31 -7.00
CA TYR A 229 -14.63 10.53 -5.89
C TYR A 229 -14.50 9.27 -5.04
N THR A 230 -13.28 8.77 -4.91
CA THR A 230 -13.02 7.51 -4.19
C THR A 230 -12.07 7.70 -3.01
N LEU A 231 -12.40 7.02 -1.91
CA LEU A 231 -11.55 6.86 -0.73
C LEU A 231 -11.26 5.38 -0.47
N ASN A 232 -11.92 4.49 -1.21
CA ASN A 232 -11.82 3.03 -1.10
C ASN A 232 -10.37 2.54 -1.04
N ASP A 233 -10.13 1.52 -0.22
CA ASP A 233 -8.86 0.77 -0.15
C ASP A 233 -7.63 1.71 -0.03
N ASN A 234 -7.75 2.75 0.81
CA ASN A 234 -6.70 3.73 1.12
C ASN A 234 -6.14 4.49 -0.11
N VAL A 235 -6.93 4.65 -1.15
CA VAL A 235 -6.51 5.35 -2.39
C VAL A 235 -5.90 6.72 -2.08
N THR A 236 -6.54 7.51 -1.22
CA THR A 236 -6.08 8.87 -0.87
C THR A 236 -4.78 8.85 -0.07
N GLY A 237 -4.58 7.87 0.81
CA GLY A 237 -3.34 7.71 1.57
C GLY A 237 -2.15 7.35 0.67
N TYR A 238 -2.33 6.41 -0.25
CA TYR A 238 -1.28 6.05 -1.20
C TYR A 238 -0.96 7.17 -2.19
N ILE A 239 -1.96 7.95 -2.63
CA ILE A 239 -1.73 9.15 -3.46
C ILE A 239 -0.95 10.20 -2.67
N ALA A 240 -1.33 10.47 -1.41
CA ALA A 240 -0.59 11.40 -0.55
C ALA A 240 0.88 11.00 -0.41
N GLU A 241 1.17 9.72 -0.18
CA GLU A 241 2.54 9.20 -0.11
C GLU A 241 3.30 9.39 -1.43
N THR A 242 2.64 9.14 -2.57
CA THR A 242 3.25 9.32 -3.89
C THR A 242 3.61 10.79 -4.16
N LEU A 243 2.70 11.71 -3.84
CA LEU A 243 2.94 13.15 -3.99
C LEU A 243 4.05 13.66 -3.06
N ILE A 244 4.13 13.13 -1.84
CA ILE A 244 5.20 13.44 -0.88
C ILE A 244 6.55 12.95 -1.40
N ASP A 245 6.62 11.70 -1.89
CA ASP A 245 7.85 11.14 -2.46
C ASP A 245 8.28 11.95 -3.69
N ALA A 246 7.34 12.34 -4.57
CA ALA A 246 7.62 13.17 -5.73
C ALA A 246 8.14 14.56 -5.34
N HIS A 247 7.48 15.23 -4.38
CA HIS A 247 7.94 16.54 -3.91
C HIS A 247 9.32 16.46 -3.26
N ARG A 248 9.58 15.44 -2.43
CA ARG A 248 10.88 15.23 -1.78
C ARG A 248 12.00 15.00 -2.79
N THR A 249 11.72 14.24 -3.86
CA THR A 249 12.71 13.83 -4.84
C THR A 249 12.99 14.92 -5.88
N TYR A 250 11.94 15.59 -6.39
CA TYR A 250 12.07 16.55 -7.50
C TYR A 250 11.99 18.01 -7.07
N GLY A 251 11.53 18.32 -5.84
CA GLY A 251 11.45 19.68 -5.31
C GLY A 251 10.35 20.55 -5.92
N GLU A 252 9.52 20.02 -6.82
CA GLU A 252 8.53 20.82 -7.54
C GLU A 252 7.28 21.11 -6.69
N GLU A 253 6.89 22.38 -6.63
CA GLU A 253 5.74 22.86 -5.83
C GLU A 253 4.39 22.29 -6.32
N LYS A 254 4.27 21.89 -7.58
CA LYS A 254 3.03 21.31 -8.12
C LYS A 254 2.56 20.07 -7.35
N TYR A 255 3.49 19.25 -6.82
CA TYR A 255 3.17 18.07 -6.03
C TYR A 255 2.66 18.43 -4.64
N LEU A 256 3.27 19.44 -4.01
CA LEU A 256 2.80 19.93 -2.73
C LEU A 256 1.45 20.65 -2.85
N ALA A 257 1.23 21.38 -3.94
CA ALA A 257 -0.06 22.00 -4.26
C ALA A 257 -1.16 20.93 -4.48
N ALA A 258 -0.85 19.84 -5.17
CA ALA A 258 -1.77 18.71 -5.33
C ALA A 258 -2.09 18.02 -3.99
N LEU A 259 -1.09 17.87 -3.13
CA LEU A 259 -1.26 17.32 -1.77
C LEU A 259 -2.16 18.21 -0.91
N ARG A 260 -2.00 19.54 -0.98
CA ARG A 260 -2.88 20.50 -0.29
C ARG A 260 -4.32 20.39 -0.79
N ARG A 261 -4.54 20.33 -2.11
CA ARG A 261 -5.89 20.14 -2.68
C ARG A 261 -6.52 18.82 -2.22
N LEU A 262 -5.74 17.73 -2.14
CA LEU A 262 -6.23 16.46 -1.59
C LEU A 262 -6.68 16.64 -0.13
N GLY A 263 -5.90 17.32 0.69
CA GLY A 263 -6.28 17.63 2.08
C GLY A 263 -7.55 18.48 2.17
N ASP A 264 -7.69 19.48 1.30
CA ASP A 264 -8.90 20.31 1.23
C ASP A 264 -10.14 19.49 0.85
N PHE A 265 -10.00 18.57 -0.11
CA PHE A 265 -11.06 17.63 -0.46
C PHE A 265 -11.45 16.74 0.74
N LEU A 266 -10.48 16.17 1.46
CA LEU A 266 -10.77 15.32 2.61
C LEU A 266 -11.51 16.07 3.71
N VAL A 267 -11.22 17.37 3.92
CA VAL A 267 -11.99 18.23 4.83
C VAL A 267 -13.42 18.44 4.34
N LEU A 268 -13.62 18.67 3.02
CA LEU A 268 -14.95 18.82 2.42
C LEU A 268 -15.76 17.52 2.43
N ALA A 269 -15.07 16.37 2.35
CA ALA A 269 -15.68 15.04 2.27
C ALA A 269 -16.11 14.49 3.64
N GLN A 270 -15.78 15.16 4.75
CA GLN A 270 -16.30 14.77 6.05
C GLN A 270 -17.82 14.91 6.08
N MET A 271 -18.50 13.80 6.41
CA MET A 271 -19.96 13.80 6.54
C MET A 271 -20.43 14.72 7.69
N PRO A 272 -21.60 15.37 7.55
CA PRO A 272 -22.14 16.16 8.64
C PRO A 272 -22.62 15.28 9.82
N GLU A 273 -22.88 15.89 10.96
CA GLU A 273 -23.54 15.22 12.08
C GLU A 273 -24.84 14.50 11.62
N PRO A 274 -25.17 13.36 12.19
CA PRO A 274 -24.58 12.74 13.40
C PRO A 274 -23.37 11.80 13.13
N GLN A 275 -22.82 11.77 11.93
CA GLN A 275 -21.78 10.81 11.54
C GLN A 275 -20.60 11.52 10.87
N PRO A 276 -19.79 12.31 11.62
CA PRO A 276 -18.68 13.09 11.05
C PRO A 276 -17.44 12.21 10.74
N GLY A 277 -17.67 11.17 9.94
CA GLY A 277 -16.69 10.30 9.31
C GLY A 277 -16.68 10.47 7.79
N TRP A 278 -16.19 9.49 7.06
CA TRP A 278 -16.10 9.50 5.60
C TRP A 278 -16.79 8.26 5.00
N ALA A 279 -17.41 8.45 3.85
CA ALA A 279 -17.89 7.33 3.04
C ALA A 279 -16.77 6.78 2.16
N GLN A 280 -16.93 5.56 1.68
CA GLN A 280 -16.00 4.90 0.78
C GLN A 280 -15.92 5.59 -0.58
N GLN A 281 -17.07 6.06 -1.09
CA GLN A 281 -17.17 6.76 -2.37
C GLN A 281 -18.30 7.79 -2.35
N TYR A 282 -18.12 8.85 -3.14
CA TYR A 282 -19.08 9.93 -3.30
C TYR A 282 -19.37 10.20 -4.77
N ASN A 283 -20.61 10.57 -5.09
CA ASN A 283 -20.94 11.16 -6.38
C ASN A 283 -20.48 12.62 -6.48
N TYR A 284 -20.70 13.24 -7.64
CA TYR A 284 -20.33 14.64 -7.87
C TYR A 284 -21.13 15.65 -7.03
N ALA A 285 -22.26 15.24 -6.46
CA ALA A 285 -23.00 16.00 -5.45
C ALA A 285 -22.51 15.78 -4.01
N MET A 286 -21.38 15.12 -3.84
CA MET A 286 -20.76 14.79 -2.55
C MET A 286 -21.67 13.97 -1.61
N GLN A 287 -22.43 13.04 -2.18
CA GLN A 287 -23.29 12.11 -1.46
C GLN A 287 -22.67 10.71 -1.51
N PRO A 288 -22.69 9.94 -0.41
CA PRO A 288 -22.32 8.53 -0.41
C PRO A 288 -23.10 7.72 -1.44
N ILE A 289 -22.43 6.81 -2.17
CA ILE A 289 -23.04 6.03 -3.25
C ILE A 289 -22.86 4.53 -3.10
N TRP A 290 -23.70 3.75 -3.77
CA TRP A 290 -23.44 2.36 -4.06
C TRP A 290 -22.30 2.22 -5.06
N ALA A 291 -21.29 1.41 -4.71
CA ALA A 291 -20.25 1.01 -5.64
C ALA A 291 -20.50 -0.42 -6.15
N ARG A 292 -19.71 -1.42 -5.69
CA ARG A 292 -19.97 -2.82 -6.02
C ARG A 292 -21.28 -3.32 -5.40
N LYS A 293 -21.77 -4.48 -5.84
CA LYS A 293 -23.05 -5.07 -5.35
C LYS A 293 -23.15 -5.18 -3.83
N PHE A 294 -22.02 -5.23 -3.14
CA PHE A 294 -21.91 -5.42 -1.70
C PHE A 294 -21.33 -4.20 -0.97
N GLU A 295 -21.21 -3.07 -1.64
CA GLU A 295 -20.67 -1.81 -1.08
C GLU A 295 -21.77 -0.75 -1.04
N PRO A 296 -22.59 -0.75 0.02
CA PRO A 296 -23.71 0.19 0.15
C PRO A 296 -23.22 1.59 0.50
N PRO A 297 -24.01 2.63 0.21
CA PRO A 297 -23.80 3.94 0.80
C PRO A 297 -23.79 3.83 2.32
N GLY A 298 -22.77 4.38 2.93
CA GLY A 298 -22.61 4.37 4.39
C GLY A 298 -21.41 5.19 4.80
N VAL A 299 -21.36 5.58 6.05
CA VAL A 299 -20.12 6.14 6.63
C VAL A 299 -19.24 4.97 7.00
N SER A 300 -17.99 5.00 6.57
CA SER A 300 -17.09 3.88 6.75
C SER A 300 -16.21 4.02 7.98
N GLY A 301 -16.12 2.94 8.78
CA GLY A 301 -15.21 2.89 9.91
C GLY A 301 -13.75 2.71 9.47
N ASP A 302 -13.52 2.02 8.36
CA ASP A 302 -12.17 1.73 7.84
C ASP A 302 -11.56 2.94 7.13
N GLU A 303 -12.21 3.41 6.08
CA GLU A 303 -11.79 4.57 5.31
C GLU A 303 -11.71 5.85 6.18
N SER A 304 -12.56 5.96 7.22
CA SER A 304 -12.44 7.09 8.16
C SER A 304 -11.13 7.07 8.94
N GLN A 305 -10.66 5.93 9.38
CA GLN A 305 -9.35 5.80 10.05
C GLN A 305 -8.21 6.14 9.09
N GLU A 306 -8.25 5.65 7.85
CA GLU A 306 -7.26 5.93 6.80
C GLU A 306 -7.20 7.42 6.44
N VAL A 307 -8.36 8.08 6.35
CA VAL A 307 -8.42 9.52 6.11
C VAL A 307 -7.82 10.32 7.27
N LEU A 308 -8.10 9.95 8.51
CA LEU A 308 -7.50 10.60 9.68
C LEU A 308 -5.97 10.53 9.66
N GLU A 309 -5.41 9.36 9.35
CA GLU A 309 -3.97 9.15 9.19
C GLU A 309 -3.40 9.98 8.03
N THR A 310 -4.14 10.05 6.91
CA THR A 310 -3.76 10.85 5.73
C THR A 310 -3.77 12.34 6.02
N LEU A 311 -4.80 12.86 6.69
CA LEU A 311 -4.89 14.28 7.10
C LEU A 311 -3.73 14.66 8.04
N MET A 312 -3.38 13.81 9.00
CA MET A 312 -2.23 14.03 9.87
C MET A 312 -0.90 14.05 9.09
N ARG A 313 -0.76 13.18 8.08
CA ARG A 313 0.41 13.15 7.19
C ARG A 313 0.50 14.43 6.36
N ILE A 314 -0.61 14.87 5.78
CA ILE A 314 -0.69 16.13 5.03
C ILE A 314 -0.34 17.32 5.93
N ALA A 315 -0.91 17.40 7.13
CA ALA A 315 -0.62 18.47 8.10
C ALA A 315 0.87 18.55 8.46
N ARG A 316 1.55 17.41 8.62
CA ARG A 316 3.00 17.38 8.89
C ARG A 316 3.82 17.96 7.75
N VAL A 317 3.52 17.54 6.52
CA VAL A 317 4.31 17.93 5.34
C VAL A 317 4.05 19.38 4.93
N THR A 318 2.79 19.80 4.99
CA THR A 318 2.39 21.16 4.60
C THR A 318 2.52 22.18 5.72
N THR A 319 2.72 21.74 6.96
CA THR A 319 2.69 22.54 8.21
C THR A 319 1.36 23.28 8.44
N ASP A 320 0.31 22.93 7.69
CA ASP A 320 -1.00 23.56 7.77
C ASP A 320 -1.93 22.81 8.73
N ARG A 321 -2.23 23.46 9.86
CA ARG A 321 -3.04 22.87 10.94
C ARG A 321 -4.53 22.74 10.59
N LYS A 322 -5.01 23.35 9.51
CA LYS A 322 -6.43 23.22 9.10
C LYS A 322 -6.82 21.76 8.86
N TYR A 323 -5.87 20.91 8.43
CA TYR A 323 -6.10 19.49 8.18
C TYR A 323 -6.29 18.67 9.47
N LEU A 324 -5.96 19.22 10.63
CA LEU A 324 -6.23 18.59 11.93
C LEU A 324 -7.65 18.91 12.47
N ALA A 325 -8.33 19.91 11.91
CA ALA A 325 -9.63 20.36 12.42
C ALA A 325 -10.74 19.28 12.36
N PRO A 326 -10.85 18.41 11.33
CA PRO A 326 -11.85 17.35 11.28
C PRO A 326 -11.65 16.23 12.31
N ILE A 327 -10.42 16.06 12.85
CA ILE A 327 -10.01 14.86 13.57
C ILE A 327 -10.78 14.65 14.89
N PRO A 328 -10.98 15.66 15.76
CA PRO A 328 -11.65 15.44 17.05
C PRO A 328 -13.08 14.93 16.92
N THR A 329 -13.87 15.47 16.00
CA THR A 329 -15.25 15.04 15.78
C THR A 329 -15.34 13.64 15.19
N ALA A 330 -14.46 13.29 14.26
CA ALA A 330 -14.36 11.96 13.70
C ALA A 330 -13.91 10.91 14.73
N LEU A 331 -12.94 11.22 15.57
CA LEU A 331 -12.54 10.34 16.68
C LEU A 331 -13.68 10.11 17.66
N ALA A 332 -14.45 11.17 18.01
CA ALA A 332 -15.60 11.04 18.88
C ALA A 332 -16.68 10.14 18.25
N TRP A 333 -16.91 10.26 16.93
CA TRP A 333 -17.81 9.38 16.19
C TRP A 333 -17.30 7.92 16.17
N LEU A 334 -16.04 7.67 15.85
CA LEU A 334 -15.45 6.31 15.84
C LEU A 334 -15.54 5.65 17.22
N LYS A 335 -15.28 6.40 18.31
CA LYS A 335 -15.37 5.89 19.69
C LYS A 335 -16.78 5.40 20.01
N ARG A 336 -17.82 6.18 19.68
CA ARG A 336 -19.23 5.79 19.95
C ARG A 336 -19.76 4.73 18.98
N SER A 337 -19.11 4.54 17.85
CA SER A 337 -19.48 3.55 16.81
C SER A 337 -18.74 2.23 16.97
N ARG A 338 -17.85 2.10 17.94
CA ARG A 338 -17.09 0.88 18.20
C ARG A 338 -18.03 -0.29 18.52
N LEU A 339 -17.77 -1.43 17.87
CA LEU A 339 -18.53 -2.66 18.10
C LEU A 339 -18.20 -3.30 19.45
N PRO A 340 -19.07 -4.17 19.99
CA PRO A 340 -18.83 -4.85 21.27
C PRO A 340 -17.55 -5.70 21.30
N ASP A 341 -17.14 -6.24 20.14
CA ASP A 341 -15.89 -7.01 19.98
C ASP A 341 -14.64 -6.13 19.87
N GLY A 342 -14.80 -4.81 19.95
CA GLY A 342 -13.72 -3.85 19.92
C GLY A 342 -13.30 -3.39 18.53
N GLN A 343 -13.87 -3.96 17.46
CA GLN A 343 -13.66 -3.57 16.09
C GLN A 343 -14.53 -2.36 15.70
N VAL A 344 -14.40 -1.90 14.45
CA VAL A 344 -15.35 -1.00 13.79
C VAL A 344 -15.95 -1.70 12.57
N ALA A 345 -17.22 -1.42 12.28
CA ALA A 345 -17.86 -1.92 11.07
C ALA A 345 -17.29 -1.17 9.84
N ARG A 346 -17.19 -1.86 8.72
CA ARG A 346 -16.80 -1.19 7.47
C ARG A 346 -17.84 -0.16 7.05
N TYR A 347 -19.14 -0.44 7.25
CA TYR A 347 -20.21 0.50 6.95
C TYR A 347 -21.11 0.74 8.15
N TYR A 348 -21.52 1.99 8.31
CA TYR A 348 -22.58 2.42 9.20
C TYR A 348 -23.70 3.05 8.38
N GLU A 349 -24.93 2.62 8.64
CA GLU A 349 -26.11 3.13 7.96
C GLU A 349 -26.23 4.65 8.11
N LEU A 350 -26.51 5.32 7.02
CA LEU A 350 -26.63 6.77 6.97
C LEU A 350 -27.71 7.27 7.95
N LYS A 351 -27.38 8.28 8.73
CA LYS A 351 -28.16 8.94 9.80
C LYS A 351 -28.39 8.10 11.05
N SER A 352 -28.73 6.81 10.95
CA SER A 352 -29.02 5.95 12.11
C SER A 352 -27.77 5.46 12.84
N ASN A 353 -26.63 5.46 12.18
CA ASN A 353 -25.34 4.94 12.67
C ASN A 353 -25.35 3.45 13.08
N ARG A 354 -26.32 2.67 12.64
CA ARG A 354 -26.33 1.23 12.89
C ARG A 354 -25.26 0.55 12.03
N PRO A 355 -24.48 -0.42 12.57
CA PRO A 355 -23.59 -1.21 11.75
C PRO A 355 -24.35 -1.87 10.60
N LEU A 356 -23.83 -1.75 9.38
CA LEU A 356 -24.52 -2.18 8.15
C LEU A 356 -23.66 -3.21 7.44
N TYR A 357 -24.26 -4.35 7.13
CA TYR A 357 -23.62 -5.49 6.49
C TYR A 357 -24.40 -5.97 5.29
N MET A 358 -23.85 -6.97 4.62
CA MET A 358 -24.51 -7.69 3.52
C MET A 358 -24.56 -9.18 3.81
N THR A 359 -25.68 -9.82 3.52
CA THR A 359 -25.74 -11.28 3.37
C THR A 359 -25.55 -11.66 1.90
N ARG A 360 -25.17 -12.90 1.62
CA ARG A 360 -25.07 -13.44 0.28
C ARG A 360 -25.77 -14.80 0.20
N ARG A 361 -26.88 -14.85 -0.56
CA ARG A 361 -27.58 -16.10 -0.84
C ARG A 361 -27.66 -16.29 -2.36
N SER A 362 -27.13 -17.39 -2.87
CA SER A 362 -27.17 -17.72 -4.31
C SER A 362 -26.79 -16.53 -5.20
N ASP A 363 -25.62 -15.90 -4.95
CA ASP A 363 -25.09 -14.73 -5.67
C ASP A 363 -25.92 -13.41 -5.57
N LYS A 364 -26.98 -13.41 -4.77
CA LYS A 364 -27.75 -12.21 -4.46
C LYS A 364 -27.27 -11.63 -3.10
N TYR A 365 -26.98 -10.35 -3.11
CA TYR A 365 -26.65 -9.60 -1.90
C TYR A 365 -27.90 -8.89 -1.36
N ALA A 366 -28.04 -8.87 -0.04
CA ALA A 366 -29.08 -8.11 0.66
C ALA A 366 -28.48 -7.43 1.88
N LEU A 367 -28.96 -6.20 2.17
CA LEU A 367 -28.61 -5.46 3.37
C LEU A 367 -29.05 -6.19 4.63
N THR A 368 -28.24 -6.17 5.64
CA THR A 368 -28.52 -6.74 6.97
C THR A 368 -27.82 -5.95 8.07
N TYR A 369 -28.34 -6.05 9.28
CA TYR A 369 -27.69 -5.58 10.51
C TYR A 369 -27.12 -6.75 11.34
N ASP A 370 -27.33 -7.98 10.87
CA ASP A 370 -26.84 -9.20 11.49
C ASP A 370 -25.47 -9.56 10.90
N ASP A 371 -24.47 -9.75 11.75
CA ASP A 371 -23.11 -10.07 11.41
C ASP A 371 -22.76 -11.56 11.59
N SER A 372 -23.75 -12.41 11.86
CA SER A 372 -23.54 -13.85 12.11
C SER A 372 -23.20 -14.66 10.82
N ASP A 373 -23.62 -14.17 9.63
CA ASP A 373 -23.42 -14.85 8.33
C ASP A 373 -22.85 -13.88 7.28
N LEU A 374 -21.65 -13.36 7.56
CA LEU A 374 -20.97 -12.43 6.65
C LEU A 374 -20.24 -13.17 5.52
N PRO A 375 -20.36 -12.69 4.27
CA PRO A 375 -19.62 -13.25 3.15
C PRO A 375 -18.10 -13.13 3.35
N LYS A 376 -17.37 -14.24 3.26
CA LYS A 376 -15.93 -14.34 3.56
C LYS A 376 -15.01 -13.67 2.54
N HIS A 377 -15.54 -13.12 1.45
CA HIS A 377 -14.73 -12.51 0.38
C HIS A 377 -14.41 -11.04 0.60
N TYR A 378 -14.95 -10.42 1.66
CA TYR A 378 -14.83 -8.99 1.94
C TYR A 378 -14.59 -8.75 3.44
N GLY A 379 -13.88 -7.68 3.77
CA GLY A 379 -13.64 -7.24 5.15
C GLY A 379 -14.81 -6.39 5.65
N TRP A 380 -15.71 -6.97 6.43
CA TRP A 380 -16.89 -6.28 6.97
C TRP A 380 -16.64 -5.56 8.29
N LYS A 381 -15.60 -5.94 8.97
CA LYS A 381 -15.11 -5.35 10.21
C LYS A 381 -13.61 -5.17 10.11
N THR A 382 -13.09 -4.14 10.77
CA THR A 382 -11.65 -3.86 10.81
C THR A 382 -11.21 -3.52 12.23
N GLU A 383 -9.92 -3.64 12.49
CA GLU A 383 -9.32 -3.26 13.75
C GLU A 383 -9.51 -1.77 14.03
N ALA A 384 -9.86 -1.43 15.27
CA ALA A 384 -10.02 -0.05 15.69
C ALA A 384 -8.66 0.54 16.09
N ARG A 385 -8.08 1.37 15.20
CA ARG A 385 -6.81 2.10 15.43
C ARG A 385 -7.00 3.42 16.17
N ILE A 386 -8.15 3.62 16.82
CA ILE A 386 -8.60 4.88 17.42
C ILE A 386 -7.57 5.43 18.43
N ALA A 387 -7.04 4.56 19.31
CA ALA A 387 -6.09 4.98 20.33
C ALA A 387 -4.77 5.48 19.75
N ASP A 388 -4.27 4.82 18.72
CA ASP A 388 -3.02 5.22 18.03
C ASP A 388 -3.20 6.52 17.24
N ILE A 389 -4.34 6.68 16.55
CA ILE A 389 -4.69 7.91 15.84
C ILE A 389 -4.81 9.08 16.82
N GLU A 390 -5.49 8.89 17.95
CA GLU A 390 -5.63 9.91 18.99
C GLU A 390 -4.28 10.33 19.56
N LYS A 391 -3.42 9.36 19.90
CA LYS A 391 -2.06 9.62 20.39
C LYS A 391 -1.23 10.43 19.38
N GLN A 392 -1.28 10.05 18.09
CA GLN A 392 -0.59 10.78 17.02
C GLN A 392 -1.14 12.20 16.85
N HIS A 393 -2.45 12.36 16.91
CA HIS A 393 -3.10 13.67 16.82
C HIS A 393 -2.70 14.59 17.99
N GLN A 394 -2.72 14.09 19.24
CA GLN A 394 -2.30 14.83 20.41
C GLN A 394 -0.84 15.28 20.31
N ALA A 395 0.04 14.41 19.84
CA ALA A 395 1.45 14.73 19.63
C ALA A 395 1.64 15.85 18.58
N LEU A 396 0.86 15.85 17.50
CA LEU A 396 0.87 16.92 16.48
C LEU A 396 0.38 18.26 17.03
N ILE A 397 -0.67 18.27 17.83
CA ILE A 397 -1.18 19.50 18.45
C ILE A 397 -0.17 20.07 19.43
N ALA A 398 0.50 19.26 20.22
CA ALA A 398 1.53 19.67 21.17
C ALA A 398 2.80 20.22 20.51
N GLY A 399 2.84 20.28 19.17
CA GLY A 399 4.00 20.82 18.44
C GLY A 399 5.19 19.87 18.44
N ALA A 400 4.98 18.61 18.86
CA ALA A 400 5.97 17.58 18.57
C ALA A 400 6.18 17.63 17.05
N GLN A 401 7.38 18.03 16.62
CA GLN A 401 7.85 17.64 15.30
C GLN A 401 7.85 16.11 15.37
N LEU A 402 6.71 15.54 14.98
CA LEU A 402 6.72 14.16 14.57
C LEU A 402 7.54 14.18 13.28
N THR A 403 8.84 14.36 13.41
CA THR A 403 9.74 13.77 12.47
C THR A 403 9.15 12.38 12.28
N VAL A 404 8.67 12.09 11.09
CA VAL A 404 8.62 10.69 10.67
C VAL A 404 10.00 10.23 11.09
N SER A 405 10.09 9.46 12.18
CA SER A 405 11.37 8.95 12.61
C SER A 405 11.84 8.12 11.44
N THR A 406 12.64 8.76 10.60
CA THR A 406 13.38 8.09 9.53
C THR A 406 14.47 7.22 10.15
N VAL A 407 14.66 7.33 11.47
CA VAL A 407 15.39 6.33 12.23
C VAL A 407 14.49 5.09 12.26
N ALA A 408 14.67 4.25 11.25
CA ALA A 408 14.10 2.92 11.27
C ALA A 408 14.45 2.31 12.64
N VAL A 409 13.42 1.98 13.44
CA VAL A 409 13.65 1.29 14.71
C VAL A 409 14.46 0.06 14.38
N ARG A 410 15.67 -0.02 14.90
CA ARG A 410 16.56 -1.16 14.66
C ARG A 410 15.81 -2.43 15.09
N PRO A 411 15.62 -3.41 14.18
CA PRO A 411 14.97 -4.66 14.54
C PRO A 411 15.72 -5.35 15.68
N SER A 412 14.99 -6.01 16.56
CA SER A 412 15.59 -6.72 17.67
C SER A 412 16.43 -7.90 17.16
N ARG A 413 17.54 -8.22 17.87
CA ARG A 413 18.35 -9.40 17.57
C ARG A 413 17.53 -10.69 17.57
N ARG A 414 16.51 -10.77 18.40
CA ARG A 414 15.59 -11.92 18.47
C ARG A 414 14.82 -12.07 17.16
N GLU A 415 14.26 -11.00 16.66
CA GLU A 415 13.51 -10.98 15.40
C GLU A 415 14.39 -11.35 14.22
N VAL A 416 15.60 -10.75 14.14
CA VAL A 416 16.59 -11.07 13.09
C VAL A 416 16.95 -12.57 13.14
N ARG A 417 17.28 -13.13 14.28
CA ARG A 417 17.59 -14.56 14.42
C ARG A 417 16.41 -15.46 14.06
N GLN A 418 15.18 -15.06 14.35
CA GLN A 418 13.98 -15.79 13.91
C GLN A 418 13.87 -15.83 12.38
N ILE A 419 14.15 -14.73 11.70
CA ILE A 419 14.14 -14.69 10.23
C ILE A 419 15.27 -15.56 9.66
N LEU A 420 16.49 -15.46 10.20
CA LEU A 420 17.63 -16.27 9.77
C LEU A 420 17.39 -17.78 9.94
N ALA A 421 16.73 -18.18 11.03
CA ALA A 421 16.42 -19.59 11.29
C ALA A 421 15.38 -20.20 10.33
N THR A 422 14.66 -19.37 9.55
CA THR A 422 13.60 -19.84 8.64
C THR A 422 13.99 -19.84 7.17
N ILE A 423 15.19 -19.35 6.83
CA ILE A 423 15.73 -19.44 5.47
C ILE A 423 16.34 -20.82 5.23
N ASP A 424 16.15 -21.36 4.03
CA ASP A 424 16.81 -22.61 3.65
C ASP A 424 18.20 -22.39 3.01
N ASP A 425 18.88 -23.48 2.70
CA ASP A 425 20.21 -23.52 2.10
C ASP A 425 20.31 -22.93 0.67
N ARG A 426 19.16 -22.62 0.07
CA ARG A 426 19.04 -21.98 -1.26
C ARG A 426 18.60 -20.54 -1.21
N GLY A 427 18.56 -19.92 -0.04
CA GLY A 427 18.13 -18.52 0.14
C GLY A 427 16.63 -18.31 0.05
N ARG A 428 15.80 -19.27 0.48
CA ARG A 428 14.34 -19.20 0.35
C ARG A 428 13.63 -19.17 1.68
N TRP A 429 12.65 -18.27 1.81
CA TRP A 429 11.66 -18.30 2.88
C TRP A 429 10.35 -18.87 2.37
N PHE A 430 9.83 -19.85 3.09
CA PHE A 430 8.55 -20.50 2.76
C PHE A 430 7.48 -20.17 3.79
N LYS A 431 6.23 -20.02 3.29
CA LYS A 431 5.02 -20.21 4.10
C LYS A 431 4.49 -21.65 3.89
N THR A 432 3.80 -22.17 4.90
CA THR A 432 3.05 -23.43 4.77
C THR A 432 1.57 -23.10 4.61
N TYR A 433 0.94 -23.63 3.58
CA TYR A 433 -0.48 -23.37 3.33
C TYR A 433 -1.33 -24.14 4.35
N ASN A 434 -2.15 -23.41 5.10
CA ASN A 434 -3.02 -23.96 6.17
C ASN A 434 -4.48 -24.11 5.73
N GLY A 435 -4.81 -23.87 4.44
CA GLY A 435 -6.17 -23.87 3.93
C GLY A 435 -6.86 -22.52 3.96
N GLU A 436 -6.21 -21.46 4.50
CA GLU A 436 -6.75 -20.11 4.49
C GLU A 436 -6.94 -19.55 3.08
N ARG A 437 -7.85 -18.61 2.95
CA ARG A 437 -8.04 -17.89 1.69
C ARG A 437 -6.88 -16.94 1.45
N LEU A 438 -6.07 -17.20 0.43
CA LEU A 438 -5.05 -16.27 -0.05
C LEU A 438 -5.66 -15.26 -1.03
N VAL A 439 -5.08 -14.04 -1.04
CA VAL A 439 -5.39 -13.04 -2.07
C VAL A 439 -5.19 -13.67 -3.45
N GLY A 440 -6.12 -13.40 -4.39
CA GLY A 440 -6.08 -14.04 -5.71
C GLY A 440 -6.56 -15.50 -5.72
N GLN A 441 -7.07 -15.99 -4.59
CA GLN A 441 -7.66 -17.33 -4.46
C GLN A 441 -6.71 -18.48 -4.85
N ALA A 442 -5.39 -18.29 -4.66
CA ALA A 442 -4.43 -19.36 -4.85
C ALA A 442 -4.82 -20.59 -4.04
N LYS A 443 -4.98 -21.73 -4.71
CA LYS A 443 -5.32 -23.01 -4.07
C LYS A 443 -4.12 -23.93 -4.14
N MET A 444 -3.73 -24.46 -2.99
CA MET A 444 -2.65 -25.42 -2.82
C MET A 444 -3.14 -26.53 -1.88
N PRO A 445 -2.55 -27.72 -1.90
CA PRO A 445 -2.80 -28.71 -0.84
C PRO A 445 -2.43 -28.14 0.54
N VAL A 446 -3.25 -28.43 1.56
CA VAL A 446 -2.90 -28.09 2.96
C VAL A 446 -1.57 -28.76 3.31
N GLY A 447 -0.67 -28.03 3.95
CA GLY A 447 0.69 -28.46 4.25
C GLY A 447 1.71 -28.19 3.13
N ALA A 448 1.29 -27.76 1.94
CA ALA A 448 2.22 -27.40 0.87
C ALA A 448 3.04 -26.15 1.22
N LYS A 449 4.34 -26.20 0.96
CA LYS A 449 5.23 -25.03 1.06
C LYS A 449 5.06 -24.15 -0.19
N TYR A 450 5.06 -22.84 0.00
CA TYR A 450 4.99 -21.87 -1.08
C TYR A 450 5.84 -20.62 -0.79
N LEU A 451 6.30 -19.96 -1.84
CA LEU A 451 6.99 -18.66 -1.76
C LEU A 451 5.96 -17.53 -1.80
N SER A 452 6.21 -16.49 -1.03
CA SER A 452 5.39 -15.28 -0.97
C SER A 452 6.26 -14.04 -1.15
N SER A 453 5.92 -13.20 -2.13
CA SER A 453 6.58 -11.91 -2.36
C SER A 453 6.47 -10.98 -1.16
N GLU A 454 5.35 -11.04 -0.42
CA GLU A 454 5.17 -10.32 0.84
C GLU A 454 6.17 -10.77 1.91
N LEU A 455 6.30 -12.10 2.14
CA LEU A 455 7.22 -12.64 3.13
C LEU A 455 8.67 -12.29 2.77
N PHE A 456 9.05 -12.48 1.50
CA PHE A 456 10.38 -12.12 0.99
C PHE A 456 10.67 -10.63 1.25
N SER A 457 9.77 -9.74 0.81
CA SER A 457 9.97 -8.29 0.93
C SER A 457 10.04 -7.82 2.36
N ARG A 458 9.18 -8.38 3.26
CA ARG A 458 9.21 -8.08 4.68
C ARG A 458 10.52 -8.50 5.33
N ASN A 459 10.96 -9.74 5.10
CA ASN A 459 12.19 -10.25 5.70
C ASN A 459 13.41 -9.50 5.18
N LEU A 460 13.47 -9.23 3.87
CA LEU A 460 14.55 -8.45 3.26
C LEU A 460 14.61 -7.04 3.89
N ALA A 461 13.47 -6.37 4.05
CA ALA A 461 13.40 -5.03 4.64
C ALA A 461 13.82 -5.01 6.12
N ILE A 462 13.40 -6.00 6.92
CA ILE A 462 13.79 -6.10 8.34
C ILE A 462 15.30 -6.35 8.45
N LEU A 463 15.84 -7.29 7.71
CA LEU A 463 17.27 -7.58 7.71
C LEU A 463 18.09 -6.36 7.22
N SER A 464 17.61 -5.66 6.20
CA SER A 464 18.23 -4.41 5.71
C SER A 464 18.23 -3.32 6.78
N ALA A 465 17.13 -3.13 7.50
CA ALA A 465 17.04 -2.16 8.59
C ALA A 465 18.00 -2.49 9.74
N PHE A 466 18.27 -3.76 10.00
CA PHE A 466 19.23 -4.19 11.02
C PHE A 466 20.67 -3.81 10.64
N VAL A 467 21.08 -4.00 9.38
CA VAL A 467 22.44 -3.66 8.94
C VAL A 467 22.62 -2.19 8.57
N GLY A 468 21.56 -1.48 8.23
CA GLY A 468 21.60 -0.05 7.92
C GLY A 468 21.51 0.87 9.15
N ALA A 469 21.10 0.34 10.31
CA ALA A 469 21.06 1.13 11.53
C ALA A 469 22.49 1.41 12.03
N PRO A 470 22.80 2.64 12.50
CA PRO A 470 24.06 2.93 13.18
C PRO A 470 24.17 2.06 14.45
N ASP A 471 25.39 1.70 14.80
CA ASP A 471 25.73 0.91 16.00
C ASP A 471 25.44 1.68 17.29
#